data_c9b5f015ac58d03be875cc300c386ee2
#
_entry.id   c9b5f015ac58d03be875cc300c386ee2
#
_cell.length_a   1.000
_cell.length_b   1.000
_cell.length_c   1.000
_cell.angle_alpha   90.00
_cell.angle_beta   90.00
_cell.angle_gamma   90.00
#
_symmetry.space_group_name_H-M   'P 1'
#
loop_
_entity.id
_entity.type
_entity.pdbx_description
1 polymer ?
#
loop_
_entity_poly.entity_id
_entity_poly.type
_entity_poly.pdbx_seq_one_letter_code
_entity_poly.pdbx_strand_id
1 'polypeptide(L)'
;KHYTMIDEKSFDKIVQGKQVGIYTIISNSGLKAQITNYGAKIVSLFVPSDNGSLTDVVLGFNTLDEWLTQEVYFNGINGRVAGRISNAQAEIDGQIYNFTKNNGIHTLHGGNQGFNDKVWEVVETSENAITLHYLSPDGEEGFPGNLHVLVRYVLEGNDLNIYYDANTDQPTIINLTNHAYFNLKGEGQGSIHDHTLQVLAEEYIPYDENTLPIGCVKSVEGTPMDMRQSTLIADRINDPFFAAGLGIDNGWALPGWNDPCSTSPLRLAAVLKGGNYTMETWTTFPCMQVYSGNYVENHVGKSGAEYAPQCAICLEAELFPDAVHHTQFPNSIIRPGEKWQHQTVYRFL
;
A
#
# COMPACT_ATOMS: atom_id res chain seq x y z
N LYS A 1 -9.01 -14.04 21.82
CA LYS A 1 -7.57 -14.31 21.61
C LYS A 1 -6.80 -13.06 22.03
N HIS A 2 -5.79 -13.24 22.87
CA HIS A 2 -4.89 -12.15 23.25
C HIS A 2 -3.79 -12.07 22.18
N TYR A 3 -3.73 -10.99 21.43
CA TYR A 3 -2.63 -10.71 20.54
C TYR A 3 -1.43 -10.21 21.34
N THR A 4 -0.26 -10.72 21.02
CA THR A 4 0.97 -10.40 21.73
C THR A 4 1.76 -9.36 20.95
N MET A 5 2.30 -8.36 21.66
CA MET A 5 3.25 -7.39 21.09
C MET A 5 4.48 -8.13 20.57
N ILE A 6 4.99 -7.67 19.44
CA ILE A 6 6.26 -8.15 18.89
C ILE A 6 7.41 -7.73 19.82
N ASP A 7 8.33 -8.66 20.11
CA ASP A 7 9.52 -8.37 20.90
C ASP A 7 10.47 -7.46 20.11
N GLU A 8 10.76 -6.30 20.66
CA GLU A 8 11.63 -5.31 20.05
C GLU A 8 13.04 -5.85 19.76
N LYS A 9 13.54 -6.75 20.61
CA LYS A 9 14.87 -7.37 20.43
C LYS A 9 14.98 -8.19 19.17
N SER A 10 13.88 -8.74 18.67
CA SER A 10 13.86 -9.54 17.45
C SER A 10 14.12 -8.70 16.19
N PHE A 11 14.05 -7.37 16.29
CA PHE A 11 14.33 -6.43 15.20
C PHE A 11 15.63 -5.65 15.36
N ASP A 12 16.32 -5.80 16.48
CA ASP A 12 17.56 -5.07 16.78
C ASP A 12 18.74 -5.70 16.03
N LYS A 13 18.93 -5.33 14.78
CA LYS A 13 19.98 -5.84 13.89
C LYS A 13 20.46 -4.79 12.90
N ILE A 14 21.71 -4.97 12.43
CA ILE A 14 22.24 -4.17 11.33
C ILE A 14 21.94 -4.89 10.02
N VAL A 15 21.26 -4.20 9.11
CA VAL A 15 20.89 -4.66 7.76
C VAL A 15 21.32 -3.59 6.76
N GLN A 16 21.99 -3.98 5.68
CA GLN A 16 22.51 -3.04 4.67
C GLN A 16 23.40 -1.94 5.29
N GLY A 17 24.14 -2.27 6.35
CA GLY A 17 25.00 -1.33 7.07
C GLY A 17 24.27 -0.32 7.96
N LYS A 18 22.97 -0.48 8.17
CA LYS A 18 22.12 0.44 8.97
C LYS A 18 21.42 -0.30 10.09
N GLN A 19 21.21 0.41 11.20
CA GLN A 19 20.47 -0.13 12.35
C GLN A 19 19.00 -0.24 12.04
N VAL A 20 18.44 -1.44 12.21
CA VAL A 20 17.01 -1.71 12.17
C VAL A 20 16.46 -1.78 13.59
N GLY A 21 15.23 -1.35 13.75
CA GLY A 21 14.48 -1.47 14.98
C GLY A 21 12.98 -1.59 14.70
N ILE A 22 12.21 -1.75 15.75
CA ILE A 22 10.75 -1.67 15.74
C ILE A 22 10.29 -0.65 16.77
N TYR A 23 9.31 0.14 16.41
CA TYR A 23 8.84 1.28 17.19
C TYR A 23 7.34 1.16 17.43
N THR A 24 6.94 1.31 18.68
CA THR A 24 5.53 1.28 19.06
C THR A 24 4.99 2.69 19.18
N ILE A 25 3.90 2.96 18.47
CA ILE A 25 3.13 4.20 18.60
C ILE A 25 1.71 3.87 19.05
N ILE A 26 1.11 4.76 19.82
CA ILE A 26 -0.22 4.58 20.40
C ILE A 26 -0.99 5.88 20.40
N SER A 27 -2.29 5.83 20.09
CA SER A 27 -3.20 6.95 20.24
C SER A 27 -3.85 6.99 21.63
N ASN A 28 -4.48 8.12 21.95
CA ASN A 28 -5.24 8.27 23.19
C ASN A 28 -6.50 7.38 23.27
N SER A 29 -6.97 6.83 22.16
CA SER A 29 -8.08 5.88 22.12
C SER A 29 -7.64 4.41 22.21
N GLY A 30 -6.32 4.16 22.27
CA GLY A 30 -5.77 2.81 22.38
C GLY A 30 -5.45 2.13 21.06
N LEU A 31 -5.66 2.79 19.93
CA LEU A 31 -5.14 2.29 18.64
C LEU A 31 -3.61 2.24 18.74
N LYS A 32 -3.01 1.11 18.37
CA LYS A 32 -1.58 0.87 18.55
C LYS A 32 -0.97 0.23 17.32
N ALA A 33 0.21 0.69 16.92
CA ALA A 33 0.97 0.11 15.82
C ALA A 33 2.41 -0.14 16.22
N GLN A 34 2.97 -1.23 15.69
CA GLN A 34 4.41 -1.47 15.73
C GLN A 34 4.95 -1.33 14.30
N ILE A 35 5.91 -0.44 14.12
CA ILE A 35 6.47 -0.07 12.81
C ILE A 35 7.96 -0.29 12.83
N THR A 36 8.47 -1.00 11.81
CA THR A 36 9.91 -1.14 11.59
C THR A 36 10.41 -0.18 10.53
N ASN A 37 11.64 0.30 10.67
CA ASN A 37 12.30 1.08 9.63
C ASN A 37 12.85 0.22 8.48
N TYR A 38 12.79 -1.10 8.59
CA TYR A 38 12.98 -1.98 7.43
C TYR A 38 11.73 -1.93 6.54
N GLY A 39 11.86 -1.27 5.38
CA GLY A 39 10.78 -1.11 4.43
C GLY A 39 9.67 -0.16 4.86
N ALA A 40 9.85 0.58 5.95
CA ALA A 40 8.81 1.39 6.56
C ALA A 40 7.52 0.59 6.78
N LYS A 41 7.65 -0.65 7.29
CA LYS A 41 6.56 -1.64 7.39
C LYS A 41 5.77 -1.48 8.68
N ILE A 42 4.45 -1.61 8.55
CA ILE A 42 3.55 -1.84 9.70
C ILE A 42 3.65 -3.33 10.06
N VAL A 43 4.31 -3.65 11.16
CA VAL A 43 4.46 -5.04 11.60
C VAL A 43 3.19 -5.55 12.28
N SER A 44 2.56 -4.70 13.08
CA SER A 44 1.30 -4.98 13.75
C SER A 44 0.45 -3.73 13.84
N LEU A 45 -0.86 -3.91 13.74
CA LEU A 45 -1.84 -2.84 13.93
C LEU A 45 -2.97 -3.35 14.82
N PHE A 46 -2.95 -2.96 16.08
CA PHE A 46 -3.91 -3.40 17.09
C PHE A 46 -5.07 -2.42 17.19
N VAL A 47 -6.25 -2.89 16.82
CA VAL A 47 -7.48 -2.11 16.89
C VAL A 47 -8.25 -2.48 18.15
N PRO A 48 -8.58 -1.50 19.02
CA PRO A 48 -9.36 -1.76 20.21
C PRO A 48 -10.83 -2.07 19.87
N SER A 49 -11.43 -2.97 20.61
CA SER A 49 -12.87 -3.20 20.63
C SER A 49 -13.52 -2.44 21.77
N ASP A 50 -14.85 -2.41 21.78
CA ASP A 50 -15.65 -1.75 22.84
C ASP A 50 -15.37 -2.28 24.24
N ASN A 51 -14.95 -3.55 24.36
CA ASN A 51 -14.60 -4.16 25.64
C ASN A 51 -13.11 -4.00 26.00
N GLY A 52 -12.33 -3.23 25.21
CA GLY A 52 -10.92 -2.98 25.43
C GLY A 52 -9.97 -4.07 24.97
N SER A 53 -10.46 -5.16 24.37
CA SER A 53 -9.59 -6.14 23.73
C SER A 53 -8.98 -5.59 22.43
N LEU A 54 -7.80 -6.08 22.06
CA LEU A 54 -7.09 -5.65 20.85
C LEU A 54 -7.10 -6.75 19.80
N THR A 55 -7.31 -6.37 18.54
CA THR A 55 -7.21 -7.27 17.39
C THR A 55 -6.12 -6.76 16.46
N ASP A 56 -5.13 -7.61 16.14
CA ASP A 56 -4.13 -7.32 15.13
C ASP A 56 -4.72 -7.58 13.74
N VAL A 57 -4.92 -6.53 12.96
CA VAL A 57 -5.68 -6.60 11.69
C VAL A 57 -4.81 -6.69 10.44
N VAL A 58 -3.47 -6.79 10.59
CA VAL A 58 -2.56 -6.91 9.44
C VAL A 58 -1.75 -8.19 9.48
N LEU A 59 -1.47 -8.76 8.30
CA LEU A 59 -0.55 -9.90 8.18
C LEU A 59 0.86 -9.49 8.60
N GLY A 60 1.71 -10.45 8.91
CA GLY A 60 3.11 -10.19 9.19
C GLY A 60 3.83 -11.36 9.87
N PHE A 61 5.03 -11.07 10.36
CA PHE A 61 5.91 -12.01 11.00
C PHE A 61 6.41 -11.48 12.34
N ASN A 62 6.88 -12.38 13.20
CA ASN A 62 7.31 -12.05 14.56
C ASN A 62 8.74 -11.54 14.66
N THR A 63 9.59 -11.82 13.69
CA THR A 63 11.02 -11.50 13.73
C THR A 63 11.48 -10.82 12.45
N LEU A 64 12.51 -10.00 12.57
CA LEU A 64 13.14 -9.38 11.41
C LEU A 64 13.70 -10.43 10.42
N ASP A 65 14.26 -11.53 10.93
CA ASP A 65 14.78 -12.60 10.07
C ASP A 65 13.72 -13.19 9.17
N GLU A 66 12.49 -13.37 9.67
CA GLU A 66 11.36 -13.82 8.85
C GLU A 66 11.02 -12.79 7.77
N TRP A 67 11.01 -11.50 8.08
CA TRP A 67 10.79 -10.43 7.09
C TRP A 67 11.89 -10.39 6.02
N LEU A 68 13.13 -10.65 6.39
CA LEU A 68 14.29 -10.63 5.48
C LEU A 68 14.33 -11.83 4.54
N THR A 69 13.78 -12.97 4.96
CA THR A 69 13.85 -14.24 4.22
C THR A 69 12.60 -14.55 3.40
N GLN A 70 11.49 -13.85 3.66
CA GLN A 70 10.24 -14.00 2.93
C GLN A 70 10.13 -12.96 1.83
N GLU A 71 9.81 -13.39 0.61
CA GLU A 71 9.58 -12.48 -0.52
C GLU A 71 8.12 -12.01 -0.52
N VAL A 72 7.84 -10.98 0.27
CA VAL A 72 6.51 -10.42 0.42
C VAL A 72 6.53 -8.89 0.38
N TYR A 73 5.41 -8.31 -0.04
CA TYR A 73 5.18 -6.86 0.01
C TYR A 73 4.39 -6.43 1.24
N PHE A 74 4.26 -7.29 2.24
CA PHE A 74 3.40 -7.04 3.39
C PHE A 74 3.72 -5.70 4.07
N ASN A 75 2.72 -4.83 4.09
CA ASN A 75 2.60 -3.63 4.91
C ASN A 75 3.70 -2.57 4.74
N GLY A 76 4.57 -2.72 3.76
CA GLY A 76 5.65 -1.77 3.50
C GLY A 76 5.24 -0.65 2.55
N ILE A 77 6.14 0.31 2.42
CA ILE A 77 6.02 1.37 1.42
C ILE A 77 6.60 0.87 0.11
N ASN A 78 5.80 0.84 -0.93
CA ASN A 78 6.25 0.53 -2.28
C ASN A 78 6.71 1.81 -2.97
N GLY A 79 7.84 1.74 -3.63
CA GLY A 79 8.49 2.80 -4.37
C GLY A 79 9.83 2.28 -4.96
N ARG A 80 10.44 3.02 -5.87
CA ARG A 80 10.09 4.40 -6.27
C ARG A 80 8.72 4.50 -6.95
N VAL A 81 8.28 3.44 -7.64
CA VAL A 81 7.00 3.41 -8.33
C VAL A 81 6.22 2.17 -7.94
N ALA A 82 5.12 2.37 -7.21
CA ALA A 82 4.14 1.34 -6.90
C ALA A 82 3.43 0.89 -8.19
N GLY A 83 3.05 -0.38 -8.26
CA GLY A 83 2.45 -0.96 -9.44
C GLY A 83 3.48 -1.23 -10.55
N ARG A 84 3.00 -1.42 -11.76
CA ARG A 84 3.83 -1.76 -12.91
C ARG A 84 4.22 -0.53 -13.74
N ILE A 85 5.42 -0.62 -14.33
CA ILE A 85 5.81 0.17 -15.51
C ILE A 85 5.98 -0.84 -16.63
N SER A 86 5.12 -0.77 -17.65
CA SER A 86 5.12 -1.71 -18.75
C SER A 86 6.43 -1.64 -19.53
N ASN A 87 6.92 -2.82 -19.94
CA ASN A 87 8.19 -3.02 -20.64
C ASN A 87 9.43 -2.52 -19.87
N ALA A 88 9.30 -2.21 -18.60
CA ALA A 88 10.38 -1.70 -17.74
C ALA A 88 11.14 -0.54 -18.38
N GLN A 89 10.42 0.36 -19.04
CA GLN A 89 10.99 1.47 -19.78
C GLN A 89 10.04 2.66 -19.77
N ALA A 90 10.59 3.86 -19.73
CA ALA A 90 9.83 5.08 -19.90
C ALA A 90 10.68 6.19 -20.51
N GLU A 91 10.01 7.11 -21.21
CA GLU A 91 10.62 8.34 -21.73
C GLU A 91 10.27 9.50 -20.78
N ILE A 92 11.31 10.25 -20.38
CA ILE A 92 11.18 11.47 -19.60
C ILE A 92 11.97 12.56 -20.35
N ASP A 93 11.27 13.62 -20.78
CA ASP A 93 11.87 14.76 -21.49
C ASP A 93 12.75 14.34 -22.69
N GLY A 94 12.28 13.36 -23.47
CA GLY A 94 12.96 12.87 -24.67
C GLY A 94 14.08 11.87 -24.42
N GLN A 95 14.37 11.54 -23.16
CA GLN A 95 15.35 10.52 -22.79
C GLN A 95 14.65 9.24 -22.34
N ILE A 96 15.11 8.10 -22.87
CA ILE A 96 14.60 6.78 -22.52
C ILE A 96 15.39 6.24 -21.32
N TYR A 97 14.66 5.78 -20.29
CA TYR A 97 15.22 5.12 -19.13
C TYR A 97 14.74 3.67 -19.08
N ASN A 98 15.66 2.78 -18.74
CA ASN A 98 15.38 1.35 -18.59
C ASN A 98 15.44 1.01 -17.10
N PHE A 99 14.42 0.30 -16.63
CA PHE A 99 14.28 -0.09 -15.24
C PHE A 99 14.52 -1.59 -15.06
N THR A 100 14.71 -2.01 -13.83
CA THR A 100 14.89 -3.43 -13.50
C THR A 100 13.62 -4.21 -13.82
N LYS A 101 13.78 -5.31 -14.55
CA LYS A 101 12.69 -6.25 -14.87
C LYS A 101 12.58 -7.28 -13.74
N ASN A 102 11.55 -7.16 -12.92
CA ASN A 102 11.27 -8.08 -11.81
C ASN A 102 9.88 -8.72 -11.88
N ASN A 103 9.14 -8.45 -12.95
CA ASN A 103 7.82 -9.02 -13.20
C ASN A 103 7.68 -9.32 -14.71
N GLY A 104 8.26 -10.43 -15.16
CA GLY A 104 8.38 -10.71 -16.57
C GLY A 104 9.21 -9.66 -17.28
N ILE A 105 8.64 -8.99 -18.29
CA ILE A 105 9.28 -7.89 -19.02
C ILE A 105 9.03 -6.52 -18.36
N HIS A 106 8.24 -6.49 -17.29
CA HIS A 106 7.82 -5.27 -16.62
C HIS A 106 8.61 -5.01 -15.34
N THR A 107 8.57 -3.77 -14.86
CA THR A 107 8.97 -3.41 -13.49
C THR A 107 7.76 -3.39 -12.60
N LEU A 108 7.86 -3.99 -11.41
CA LEU A 108 6.82 -3.99 -10.39
C LEU A 108 7.38 -3.46 -9.07
N HIS A 109 6.64 -2.56 -8.44
CA HIS A 109 6.90 -2.05 -7.09
C HIS A 109 8.34 -1.57 -6.86
N GLY A 110 8.92 -0.91 -7.86
CA GLY A 110 10.24 -0.30 -7.74
C GLY A 110 11.43 -1.19 -8.08
N GLY A 111 11.22 -2.42 -8.53
CA GLY A 111 12.28 -3.32 -8.97
C GLY A 111 12.64 -4.40 -7.95
N ASN A 112 13.83 -4.98 -8.08
CA ASN A 112 14.28 -6.12 -7.25
C ASN A 112 14.43 -5.76 -5.77
N GLN A 113 14.88 -4.55 -5.48
CA GLN A 113 15.01 -4.02 -4.13
C GLN A 113 14.32 -2.66 -4.07
N GLY A 114 12.99 -2.69 -3.99
CA GLY A 114 12.18 -1.49 -3.83
C GLY A 114 12.25 -0.93 -2.40
N PHE A 115 11.50 0.12 -2.15
CA PHE A 115 11.51 0.82 -0.86
C PHE A 115 11.09 -0.05 0.32
N ASN A 116 10.27 -1.07 0.07
CA ASN A 116 9.86 -2.07 1.06
C ASN A 116 10.99 -3.01 1.52
N ASP A 117 12.12 -3.02 0.82
CA ASP A 117 13.32 -3.82 1.16
C ASP A 117 14.51 -2.95 1.57
N LYS A 118 14.31 -1.65 1.79
CA LYS A 118 15.35 -0.71 2.22
C LYS A 118 15.24 -0.40 3.71
N VAL A 119 16.39 -0.12 4.32
CA VAL A 119 16.41 0.40 5.68
C VAL A 119 16.26 1.92 5.63
N TRP A 120 15.19 2.41 6.22
CA TRP A 120 14.89 3.84 6.31
C TRP A 120 15.53 4.44 7.55
N GLU A 121 15.86 5.72 7.49
CA GLU A 121 16.30 6.49 8.63
C GLU A 121 15.10 6.88 9.49
N VAL A 122 15.20 6.67 10.81
CA VAL A 122 14.21 7.18 11.76
C VAL A 122 14.58 8.61 12.09
N VAL A 123 13.76 9.56 11.62
CA VAL A 123 14.02 11.00 11.79
C VAL A 123 13.49 11.50 13.12
N GLU A 124 12.29 11.06 13.49
CA GLU A 124 11.59 11.52 14.69
C GLU A 124 10.61 10.45 15.17
N THR A 125 10.50 10.33 16.48
CA THR A 125 9.49 9.50 17.14
C THR A 125 8.82 10.28 18.27
N SER A 126 7.54 10.01 18.45
CA SER A 126 6.76 10.46 19.60
C SER A 126 5.87 9.32 20.09
N GLU A 127 5.05 9.57 21.10
CA GLU A 127 4.12 8.56 21.62
C GLU A 127 3.19 8.02 20.53
N ASN A 128 2.73 8.88 19.62
CA ASN A 128 1.71 8.55 18.62
C ASN A 128 2.19 8.67 17.16
N ALA A 129 3.46 8.96 16.91
CA ALA A 129 3.95 9.19 15.56
C ALA A 129 5.40 8.73 15.35
N ILE A 130 5.71 8.36 14.12
CA ILE A 130 7.06 8.09 13.65
C ILE A 130 7.25 8.68 12.25
N THR A 131 8.37 9.36 12.03
CA THR A 131 8.78 9.89 10.73
C THR A 131 10.00 9.13 10.23
N LEU A 132 9.90 8.61 9.02
CA LEU A 132 10.92 7.80 8.35
C LEU A 132 11.36 8.51 7.07
N HIS A 133 12.67 8.48 6.79
CA HIS A 133 13.27 9.04 5.59
C HIS A 133 14.04 7.99 4.82
N TYR A 134 13.90 8.00 3.50
CA TYR A 134 14.76 7.26 2.59
C TYR A 134 15.26 8.15 1.47
N LEU A 135 16.57 8.13 1.22
CA LEU A 135 17.18 8.72 0.03
C LEU A 135 17.38 7.62 -1.00
N SER A 136 16.60 7.66 -2.08
CA SER A 136 16.79 6.80 -3.24
C SER A 136 17.79 7.47 -4.19
N PRO A 137 19.02 6.92 -4.34
CA PRO A 137 20.06 7.57 -5.14
C PRO A 137 19.77 7.51 -6.63
N ASP A 138 20.35 8.44 -7.36
CA ASP A 138 20.30 8.47 -8.83
C ASP A 138 20.72 7.12 -9.41
N GLY A 139 19.90 6.58 -10.31
CA GLY A 139 20.14 5.30 -10.96
C GLY A 139 19.68 4.06 -10.20
N GLU A 140 19.15 4.20 -8.98
CA GLU A 140 18.60 3.07 -8.24
C GLU A 140 17.49 2.39 -9.04
N GLU A 141 17.63 1.09 -9.29
CA GLU A 141 16.72 0.30 -10.14
C GLU A 141 16.47 0.90 -11.53
N GLY A 142 17.36 1.80 -11.99
CA GLY A 142 17.29 2.50 -13.26
C GLY A 142 16.62 3.88 -13.21
N PHE A 143 16.07 4.28 -12.08
CA PHE A 143 15.37 5.56 -11.93
C PHE A 143 16.33 6.75 -11.85
N PRO A 144 16.11 7.83 -12.63
CA PRO A 144 16.97 9.00 -12.59
C PRO A 144 16.71 9.88 -11.36
N GLY A 145 17.75 10.60 -10.96
CA GLY A 145 17.69 11.58 -9.88
C GLY A 145 17.77 11.00 -8.47
N ASN A 146 18.21 11.85 -7.56
CA ASN A 146 18.15 11.56 -6.13
C ASN A 146 16.77 11.95 -5.60
N LEU A 147 16.03 10.98 -5.11
CA LEU A 147 14.69 11.18 -4.57
C LEU A 147 14.71 11.05 -3.06
N HIS A 148 14.39 12.13 -2.35
CA HIS A 148 14.14 12.11 -0.92
C HIS A 148 12.68 11.81 -0.65
N VAL A 149 12.41 10.84 0.21
CA VAL A 149 11.06 10.46 0.62
C VAL A 149 10.95 10.51 2.13
N LEU A 150 9.92 11.20 2.63
CA LEU A 150 9.48 11.13 4.01
C LEU A 150 8.14 10.42 4.08
N VAL A 151 8.03 9.46 4.98
CA VAL A 151 6.76 8.84 5.35
C VAL A 151 6.56 9.03 6.84
N ARG A 152 5.40 9.54 7.21
CA ARG A 152 5.04 9.76 8.60
C ARG A 152 3.78 8.99 8.93
N TYR A 153 3.88 8.11 9.92
CA TYR A 153 2.74 7.40 10.50
C TYR A 153 2.29 8.13 11.77
N VAL A 154 1.02 8.49 11.84
CA VAL A 154 0.44 9.19 12.99
C VAL A 154 -0.85 8.52 13.41
N LEU A 155 -0.93 8.10 14.67
CA LEU A 155 -2.17 7.59 15.26
C LEU A 155 -2.88 8.70 16.01
N GLU A 156 -4.10 9.03 15.58
CA GLU A 156 -4.96 10.03 16.23
C GLU A 156 -6.36 9.46 16.39
N GLY A 157 -6.81 9.30 17.64
CA GLY A 157 -8.07 8.60 17.88
C GLY A 157 -8.03 7.20 17.29
N ASN A 158 -8.97 6.86 16.44
CA ASN A 158 -9.02 5.58 15.72
C ASN A 158 -8.49 5.67 14.27
N ASP A 159 -7.72 6.70 13.98
CA ASP A 159 -7.14 6.94 12.66
C ASP A 159 -5.67 6.56 12.63
N LEU A 160 -5.31 5.73 11.65
CA LEU A 160 -3.93 5.59 11.19
C LEU A 160 -3.75 6.52 9.99
N ASN A 161 -3.01 7.62 10.18
CA ASN A 161 -2.66 8.55 9.13
C ASN A 161 -1.30 8.18 8.55
N ILE A 162 -1.19 8.16 7.23
CA ILE A 162 0.06 7.99 6.49
C ILE A 162 0.27 9.23 5.64
N TYR A 163 1.29 10.02 5.97
CA TYR A 163 1.69 11.20 5.22
C TYR A 163 2.90 10.87 4.35
N TYR A 164 2.83 11.26 3.09
CA TYR A 164 3.90 11.10 2.11
C TYR A 164 4.39 12.47 1.68
N ASP A 165 5.71 12.64 1.64
CA ASP A 165 6.38 13.84 1.12
C ASP A 165 7.60 13.42 0.30
N ALA A 166 7.81 14.01 -0.86
CA ALA A 166 8.95 13.71 -1.70
C ALA A 166 9.46 14.92 -2.43
N ASN A 167 10.77 14.93 -2.69
CA ASN A 167 11.42 15.88 -3.57
C ASN A 167 12.56 15.22 -4.33
N THR A 168 12.91 15.77 -5.48
CA THR A 168 13.92 15.25 -6.39
C THR A 168 14.86 16.34 -6.88
N ASP A 169 16.08 15.97 -7.26
CA ASP A 169 17.03 16.87 -7.93
C ASP A 169 17.03 16.76 -9.47
N GLN A 170 16.30 15.76 -10.02
CA GLN A 170 16.09 15.60 -11.47
C GLN A 170 14.66 15.11 -11.72
N PRO A 171 14.09 15.36 -12.92
CA PRO A 171 12.81 14.75 -13.27
C PRO A 171 12.85 13.23 -13.15
N THR A 172 11.88 12.66 -12.46
CA THR A 172 11.78 11.20 -12.27
C THR A 172 10.32 10.79 -12.10
N ILE A 173 10.08 9.50 -12.19
CA ILE A 173 8.74 8.94 -11.95
C ILE A 173 8.60 8.63 -10.47
N ILE A 174 7.42 8.91 -9.92
CA ILE A 174 7.08 8.59 -8.54
C ILE A 174 5.66 8.03 -8.43
N ASN A 175 5.50 6.98 -7.67
CA ASN A 175 4.21 6.51 -7.19
C ASN A 175 4.44 5.72 -5.90
N LEU A 176 3.93 6.20 -4.79
CA LEU A 176 4.09 5.57 -3.49
C LEU A 176 2.75 5.07 -2.98
N THR A 177 2.78 3.94 -2.29
CA THR A 177 1.64 3.43 -1.53
C THR A 177 2.11 2.61 -0.33
N ASN A 178 1.24 2.46 0.66
CA ASN A 178 1.42 1.45 1.71
C ASN A 178 0.65 0.18 1.29
N HIS A 179 1.34 -0.94 1.29
CA HIS A 179 0.78 -2.23 0.86
C HIS A 179 0.28 -3.07 2.05
N ALA A 180 -0.50 -2.46 2.94
CA ALA A 180 -1.04 -3.17 4.10
C ALA A 180 -2.03 -4.27 3.69
N TYR A 181 -1.86 -5.45 4.29
CA TYR A 181 -2.71 -6.62 4.09
C TYR A 181 -3.65 -6.77 5.28
N PHE A 182 -4.92 -6.40 5.10
CA PHE A 182 -5.92 -6.36 6.16
C PHE A 182 -6.76 -7.63 6.21
N ASN A 183 -6.98 -8.13 7.43
CA ASN A 183 -8.08 -9.01 7.77
C ASN A 183 -8.72 -8.48 9.06
N LEU A 184 -9.92 -7.93 8.95
CA LEU A 184 -10.58 -7.26 10.09
C LEU A 184 -11.09 -8.22 11.17
N LYS A 185 -11.10 -9.53 10.89
CA LYS A 185 -11.32 -10.55 11.92
C LYS A 185 -10.07 -10.82 12.78
N GLY A 186 -8.93 -10.31 12.33
CA GLY A 186 -7.61 -10.54 12.87
C GLY A 186 -6.71 -11.33 11.91
N GLU A 187 -5.39 -11.07 11.97
CA GLU A 187 -4.44 -11.81 11.16
C GLU A 187 -4.53 -13.30 11.46
N GLY A 188 -4.43 -14.13 10.44
CA GLY A 188 -4.51 -15.58 10.58
C GLY A 188 -5.91 -16.13 10.86
N GLN A 189 -6.97 -15.32 10.72
CA GLN A 189 -8.36 -15.75 10.98
C GLN A 189 -9.10 -16.20 9.69
N GLY A 190 -8.40 -16.81 8.76
CA GLY A 190 -8.97 -17.35 7.52
C GLY A 190 -9.13 -16.33 6.41
N SER A 191 -10.05 -16.58 5.48
CA SER A 191 -10.24 -15.77 4.29
C SER A 191 -11.00 -14.48 4.56
N ILE A 192 -10.91 -13.55 3.59
CA ILE A 192 -11.67 -12.27 3.60
C ILE A 192 -12.97 -12.39 2.79
N HIS A 193 -13.40 -13.59 2.45
CA HIS A 193 -14.62 -13.81 1.66
C HIS A 193 -15.89 -13.29 2.34
N ASP A 194 -15.91 -13.27 3.66
CA ASP A 194 -17.01 -12.78 4.50
C ASP A 194 -16.93 -11.27 4.79
N HIS A 195 -15.91 -10.59 4.29
CA HIS A 195 -15.84 -9.14 4.36
C HIS A 195 -16.75 -8.51 3.30
N THR A 196 -17.23 -7.31 3.59
CA THR A 196 -17.91 -6.47 2.59
C THR A 196 -17.03 -5.28 2.24
N LEU A 197 -17.05 -4.92 0.95
CA LEU A 197 -16.30 -3.78 0.43
C LEU A 197 -17.26 -2.85 -0.31
N GLN A 198 -17.13 -1.56 -0.02
CA GLN A 198 -17.71 -0.48 -0.79
C GLN A 198 -16.59 0.39 -1.31
N VAL A 199 -16.62 0.72 -2.60
CA VAL A 199 -15.69 1.67 -3.22
C VAL A 199 -16.49 2.84 -3.76
N LEU A 200 -16.20 4.03 -3.25
CA LEU A 200 -16.93 5.26 -3.58
C LEU A 200 -16.36 5.89 -4.85
N ALA A 201 -16.49 5.18 -5.96
CA ALA A 201 -16.04 5.62 -7.27
C ALA A 201 -17.05 5.27 -8.35
N GLU A 202 -17.29 6.23 -9.26
CA GLU A 202 -18.17 6.07 -10.42
C GLU A 202 -17.44 5.42 -11.61
N GLU A 203 -16.10 5.37 -11.53
CA GLU A 203 -15.26 4.98 -12.64
C GLU A 203 -14.14 4.03 -12.18
N TYR A 204 -13.65 3.22 -13.11
CA TYR A 204 -12.53 2.33 -12.90
C TYR A 204 -11.52 2.40 -14.05
N ILE A 205 -10.33 1.87 -13.82
CA ILE A 205 -9.23 1.79 -14.78
C ILE A 205 -9.22 0.39 -15.35
N PRO A 206 -9.69 0.17 -16.62
CA PRO A 206 -9.66 -1.15 -17.22
C PRO A 206 -8.25 -1.68 -17.41
N TYR A 207 -8.04 -2.94 -17.06
CA TYR A 207 -6.78 -3.67 -17.25
C TYR A 207 -6.92 -4.73 -18.33
N ASP A 208 -5.82 -5.03 -19.01
CA ASP A 208 -5.72 -6.13 -19.95
C ASP A 208 -5.46 -7.46 -19.20
N GLU A 209 -5.24 -8.53 -19.96
CA GLU A 209 -4.96 -9.88 -19.40
C GLU A 209 -3.64 -9.96 -18.62
N ASN A 210 -2.76 -8.97 -18.76
CA ASN A 210 -1.51 -8.86 -18.01
C ASN A 210 -1.62 -7.93 -16.78
N THR A 211 -2.84 -7.51 -16.42
CA THR A 211 -3.13 -6.56 -15.35
C THR A 211 -2.50 -5.19 -15.56
N LEU A 212 -2.37 -4.78 -16.81
CA LEU A 212 -1.88 -3.45 -17.20
C LEU A 212 -3.05 -2.57 -17.68
N PRO A 213 -3.05 -1.27 -17.37
CA PRO A 213 -4.05 -0.35 -17.88
C PRO A 213 -4.09 -0.32 -19.40
N ILE A 214 -5.28 -0.30 -19.98
CA ILE A 214 -5.44 -0.11 -21.42
C ILE A 214 -5.43 1.36 -21.84
N GLY A 215 -5.35 2.28 -20.87
CA GLY A 215 -5.16 3.73 -21.12
C GLY A 215 -6.44 4.55 -21.11
N CYS A 216 -7.54 4.04 -20.60
CA CYS A 216 -8.79 4.79 -20.45
C CYS A 216 -9.40 4.56 -19.06
N VAL A 217 -10.45 5.33 -18.78
CA VAL A 217 -11.28 5.20 -17.58
C VAL A 217 -12.71 4.93 -18.05
N LYS A 218 -13.40 4.01 -17.41
CA LYS A 218 -14.77 3.61 -17.76
C LYS A 218 -15.70 3.68 -16.56
N SER A 219 -17.00 3.83 -16.81
CA SER A 219 -18.03 3.75 -15.78
C SER A 219 -18.07 2.36 -15.16
N VAL A 220 -18.25 2.29 -13.84
CA VAL A 220 -18.45 1.02 -13.13
C VAL A 220 -19.86 0.45 -13.38
N GLU A 221 -20.80 1.28 -13.80
CA GLU A 221 -22.21 0.91 -13.94
C GLU A 221 -22.39 -0.29 -14.88
N GLY A 222 -23.14 -1.29 -14.40
CA GLY A 222 -23.40 -2.51 -15.16
C GLY A 222 -22.20 -3.47 -15.25
N THR A 223 -21.14 -3.25 -14.48
CA THR A 223 -19.95 -4.11 -14.45
C THR A 223 -19.72 -4.70 -13.05
N PRO A 224 -18.93 -5.77 -12.92
CA PRO A 224 -18.52 -6.29 -11.60
C PRO A 224 -17.68 -5.30 -10.76
N MET A 225 -17.17 -4.23 -11.37
CA MET A 225 -16.47 -3.13 -10.67
C MET A 225 -17.45 -2.19 -9.94
N ASP A 226 -18.76 -2.32 -10.13
CA ASP A 226 -19.74 -1.52 -9.41
C ASP A 226 -19.85 -1.99 -7.96
N MET A 227 -19.04 -1.39 -7.11
CA MET A 227 -19.05 -1.58 -5.66
C MET A 227 -19.45 -0.29 -4.93
N ARG A 228 -20.21 0.58 -5.57
CA ARG A 228 -20.74 1.80 -4.94
C ARG A 228 -21.67 1.50 -3.76
N GLN A 229 -22.27 0.33 -3.74
CA GLN A 229 -22.96 -0.23 -2.58
C GLN A 229 -22.10 -1.28 -1.89
N SER A 230 -22.28 -1.44 -0.58
CA SER A 230 -21.58 -2.47 0.19
C SER A 230 -21.79 -3.85 -0.44
N THR A 231 -20.71 -4.51 -0.83
CA THR A 231 -20.72 -5.74 -1.62
C THR A 231 -19.95 -6.82 -0.88
N LEU A 232 -20.55 -8.00 -0.72
CA LEU A 232 -19.84 -9.15 -0.15
C LEU A 232 -18.72 -9.59 -1.10
N ILE A 233 -17.50 -9.70 -0.60
CA ILE A 233 -16.33 -10.05 -1.42
C ILE A 233 -16.53 -11.43 -2.08
N ALA A 234 -17.08 -12.40 -1.35
CA ALA A 234 -17.41 -13.73 -1.90
C ALA A 234 -18.29 -13.66 -3.17
N ASP A 235 -19.13 -12.64 -3.31
CA ASP A 235 -20.02 -12.48 -4.47
C ASP A 235 -19.31 -11.94 -5.71
N ARG A 236 -18.07 -11.48 -5.59
CA ARG A 236 -17.29 -10.88 -6.68
C ARG A 236 -16.01 -11.63 -7.01
N ILE A 237 -15.35 -12.19 -6.02
CA ILE A 237 -13.96 -12.65 -6.11
C ILE A 237 -13.73 -13.71 -7.19
N ASN A 238 -14.74 -14.50 -7.53
CA ASN A 238 -14.70 -15.54 -8.56
C ASN A 238 -15.35 -15.12 -9.88
N ASP A 239 -15.78 -13.86 -10.02
CA ASP A 239 -16.34 -13.38 -11.28
C ASP A 239 -15.26 -13.48 -12.38
N PRO A 240 -15.62 -13.96 -13.59
CA PRO A 240 -14.67 -14.04 -14.73
C PRO A 240 -14.01 -12.72 -15.09
N PHE A 241 -14.62 -11.59 -14.75
CA PHE A 241 -14.04 -10.25 -14.92
C PHE A 241 -12.69 -10.11 -14.20
N PHE A 242 -12.53 -10.78 -13.06
CA PHE A 242 -11.32 -10.73 -12.24
C PHE A 242 -10.35 -11.89 -12.48
N ALA A 243 -10.56 -12.68 -13.54
CA ALA A 243 -9.77 -13.89 -13.80
C ALA A 243 -8.27 -13.62 -14.01
N ALA A 244 -7.91 -12.49 -14.64
CA ALA A 244 -6.51 -12.14 -14.90
C ALA A 244 -5.68 -11.98 -13.61
N GLY A 245 -6.30 -11.48 -12.53
CA GLY A 245 -5.69 -11.33 -11.22
C GLY A 245 -5.86 -12.53 -10.29
N LEU A 246 -6.52 -13.60 -10.73
CA LEU A 246 -6.95 -14.74 -9.90
C LEU A 246 -7.86 -14.35 -8.74
N GLY A 247 -8.56 -13.24 -8.87
CA GLY A 247 -9.38 -12.55 -7.91
C GLY A 247 -9.30 -11.06 -8.15
N ILE A 248 -9.70 -10.26 -7.17
CA ILE A 248 -9.66 -8.81 -7.32
C ILE A 248 -8.21 -8.32 -7.29
N ASP A 249 -7.80 -7.63 -8.33
CA ASP A 249 -6.53 -6.91 -8.47
C ASP A 249 -6.73 -5.79 -9.48
N ASN A 250 -7.51 -4.77 -9.08
CA ASN A 250 -8.07 -3.78 -9.97
C ASN A 250 -8.03 -2.39 -9.36
N GLY A 251 -8.04 -1.37 -10.22
CA GLY A 251 -7.98 0.04 -9.83
C GLY A 251 -9.29 0.78 -10.10
N TRP A 252 -9.72 1.56 -9.13
CA TRP A 252 -10.81 2.52 -9.26
C TRP A 252 -10.27 3.93 -9.37
N ALA A 253 -10.83 4.71 -10.29
CA ALA A 253 -10.54 6.13 -10.43
C ALA A 253 -11.44 6.91 -9.45
N LEU A 254 -10.82 7.52 -8.45
CA LEU A 254 -11.56 8.22 -7.39
C LEU A 254 -12.12 9.56 -7.88
N PRO A 255 -13.24 10.05 -7.34
CA PRO A 255 -13.81 11.34 -7.73
C PRO A 255 -12.77 12.46 -7.68
N GLY A 256 -12.72 13.29 -8.74
CA GLY A 256 -11.75 14.37 -8.88
C GLY A 256 -10.37 13.94 -9.41
N TRP A 257 -10.21 12.70 -9.85
CA TRP A 257 -8.94 12.16 -10.35
C TRP A 257 -8.34 12.96 -11.52
N ASN A 258 -9.19 13.58 -12.32
CA ASN A 258 -8.81 14.37 -13.50
C ASN A 258 -8.82 15.88 -13.25
N ASP A 259 -8.89 16.32 -12.00
CA ASP A 259 -8.80 17.74 -11.65
C ASP A 259 -7.36 18.23 -11.86
N PRO A 260 -7.14 19.20 -12.78
CA PRO A 260 -5.81 19.73 -13.03
C PRO A 260 -5.25 20.55 -11.85
N CYS A 261 -6.08 20.97 -10.93
CA CYS A 261 -5.67 21.66 -9.69
C CYS A 261 -5.14 20.69 -8.62
N SER A 262 -4.42 19.70 -8.99
CA SER A 262 -3.56 18.72 -8.32
C SER A 262 -3.56 18.58 -6.78
N THR A 263 -4.34 19.32 -6.03
CA THR A 263 -4.57 19.16 -4.59
C THR A 263 -5.94 18.54 -4.38
N SER A 264 -6.07 17.25 -4.73
CA SER A 264 -7.30 16.53 -4.39
C SER A 264 -7.47 16.57 -2.88
N PRO A 265 -8.64 16.99 -2.37
CA PRO A 265 -8.90 16.95 -0.94
C PRO A 265 -8.89 15.51 -0.45
N LEU A 266 -8.66 15.33 0.83
CA LEU A 266 -8.86 14.05 1.50
C LEU A 266 -10.33 13.65 1.34
N ARG A 267 -10.60 12.47 0.75
CA ARG A 267 -11.94 11.99 0.49
C ARG A 267 -12.11 10.53 0.86
N LEU A 268 -13.31 10.16 1.26
CA LEU A 268 -13.66 8.77 1.52
C LEU A 268 -13.62 7.98 0.20
N ALA A 269 -12.75 6.99 0.15
CA ALA A 269 -12.52 6.17 -1.04
C ALA A 269 -13.15 4.78 -0.93
N ALA A 270 -13.07 4.17 0.25
CA ALA A 270 -13.55 2.80 0.45
C ALA A 270 -13.99 2.56 1.89
N VAL A 271 -14.90 1.61 2.06
CA VAL A 271 -15.33 1.11 3.36
C VAL A 271 -15.25 -0.41 3.36
N LEU A 272 -14.44 -0.96 4.22
CA LEU A 272 -14.26 -2.40 4.43
C LEU A 272 -14.90 -2.79 5.76
N LYS A 273 -15.70 -3.86 5.78
CA LYS A 273 -16.26 -4.41 7.01
C LYS A 273 -15.93 -5.89 7.13
N GLY A 274 -15.52 -6.30 8.31
CA GLY A 274 -15.23 -7.70 8.64
C GLY A 274 -15.16 -7.90 10.13
N GLY A 275 -15.57 -9.07 10.61
CA GLY A 275 -15.67 -9.31 12.05
C GLY A 275 -16.51 -8.23 12.72
N ASN A 276 -15.96 -7.62 13.76
CA ASN A 276 -16.64 -6.55 14.53
C ASN A 276 -16.17 -5.13 14.13
N TYR A 277 -15.41 -5.00 13.05
CA TYR A 277 -14.80 -3.73 12.67
C TYR A 277 -15.29 -3.22 11.32
N THR A 278 -15.34 -1.91 11.23
CA THR A 278 -15.47 -1.17 9.97
C THR A 278 -14.22 -0.32 9.81
N MET A 279 -13.61 -0.37 8.64
CA MET A 279 -12.48 0.47 8.28
C MET A 279 -12.83 1.33 7.09
N GLU A 280 -12.75 2.65 7.27
CA GLU A 280 -12.83 3.62 6.18
C GLU A 280 -11.42 3.93 5.69
N THR A 281 -11.27 4.04 4.37
CA THR A 281 -10.04 4.54 3.74
C THR A 281 -10.32 5.90 3.13
N TRP A 282 -9.59 6.91 3.63
CA TRP A 282 -9.61 8.28 3.11
C TRP A 282 -8.28 8.57 2.43
N THR A 283 -8.29 9.28 1.30
CA THR A 283 -7.04 9.54 0.60
C THR A 283 -7.12 10.79 -0.28
N THR A 284 -5.95 11.40 -0.49
CA THR A 284 -5.74 12.44 -1.49
C THR A 284 -5.31 11.86 -2.84
N PHE A 285 -4.93 10.58 -2.90
CA PHE A 285 -4.53 9.91 -4.14
C PHE A 285 -5.70 9.73 -5.10
N PRO A 286 -5.45 9.71 -6.41
CA PRO A 286 -6.50 9.61 -7.43
C PRO A 286 -6.99 8.19 -7.69
N CYS A 287 -6.29 7.16 -7.23
CA CYS A 287 -6.60 5.76 -7.49
C CYS A 287 -6.71 4.97 -6.19
N MET A 288 -7.69 4.08 -6.15
CA MET A 288 -7.78 3.00 -5.17
C MET A 288 -7.54 1.67 -5.88
N GLN A 289 -6.37 1.09 -5.69
CA GLN A 289 -6.07 -0.27 -6.10
C GLN A 289 -6.52 -1.22 -5.00
N VAL A 290 -7.32 -2.21 -5.35
CA VAL A 290 -7.77 -3.25 -4.42
C VAL A 290 -7.19 -4.58 -4.87
N TYR A 291 -6.51 -5.25 -3.94
CA TYR A 291 -5.91 -6.56 -4.17
C TYR A 291 -6.37 -7.54 -3.07
N SER A 292 -7.01 -8.60 -3.47
CA SER A 292 -7.59 -9.59 -2.54
C SER A 292 -6.62 -10.69 -2.09
N GLY A 293 -5.31 -10.44 -2.14
CA GLY A 293 -4.30 -11.36 -1.62
C GLY A 293 -4.20 -12.69 -2.39
N ASN A 294 -4.44 -12.67 -3.69
CA ASN A 294 -4.64 -13.87 -4.52
C ASN A 294 -3.40 -14.76 -4.63
N TYR A 295 -2.20 -14.19 -4.45
CA TYR A 295 -0.92 -14.89 -4.53
C TYR A 295 -0.27 -15.16 -3.17
N VAL A 296 -0.95 -14.84 -2.07
CA VAL A 296 -0.44 -15.14 -0.73
C VAL A 296 -0.47 -16.64 -0.50
N GLU A 297 0.69 -17.23 -0.22
CA GLU A 297 0.83 -18.67 0.05
C GLU A 297 2.16 -18.99 0.75
N ASN A 298 2.21 -20.15 1.40
CA ASN A 298 3.46 -20.69 1.96
C ASN A 298 4.14 -19.83 3.03
N HIS A 299 3.39 -19.03 3.76
CA HIS A 299 3.89 -18.23 4.88
C HIS A 299 3.16 -18.60 6.17
N VAL A 300 3.92 -18.66 7.27
CA VAL A 300 3.39 -18.82 8.62
C VAL A 300 3.43 -17.45 9.31
N GLY A 301 2.26 -16.97 9.73
CA GLY A 301 2.10 -15.63 10.27
C GLY A 301 2.40 -15.53 11.77
N LYS A 302 2.14 -14.34 12.31
CA LYS A 302 2.43 -13.98 13.72
C LYS A 302 1.74 -14.87 14.74
N SER A 303 0.51 -15.31 14.45
CA SER A 303 -0.27 -16.21 15.32
C SER A 303 0.06 -17.69 15.14
N GLY A 304 1.00 -18.02 14.24
CA GLY A 304 1.29 -19.39 13.84
C GLY A 304 0.32 -19.94 12.78
N ALA A 305 -0.62 -19.14 12.31
CA ALA A 305 -1.52 -19.55 11.25
C ALA A 305 -0.78 -19.53 9.89
N GLU A 306 -1.07 -20.51 9.06
CA GLU A 306 -0.61 -20.54 7.68
C GLU A 306 -1.44 -19.57 6.84
N TYR A 307 -0.76 -18.68 6.12
CA TYR A 307 -1.42 -17.73 5.23
C TYR A 307 -1.74 -18.41 3.89
N ALA A 308 -3.00 -18.40 3.53
CA ALA A 308 -3.51 -18.94 2.27
C ALA A 308 -3.95 -17.82 1.33
N PRO A 309 -4.14 -18.09 0.03
CA PRO A 309 -4.71 -17.11 -0.89
C PRO A 309 -6.00 -16.51 -0.35
N GLN A 310 -6.13 -15.18 -0.50
CA GLN A 310 -7.30 -14.44 -0.07
C GLN A 310 -7.53 -14.45 1.46
N CYS A 311 -6.46 -14.54 2.23
CA CYS A 311 -6.51 -14.41 3.70
C CYS A 311 -6.42 -12.95 4.16
N ALA A 312 -6.24 -12.02 3.24
CA ALA A 312 -6.19 -10.58 3.51
C ALA A 312 -6.51 -9.79 2.25
N ILE A 313 -6.82 -8.51 2.42
CA ILE A 313 -7.12 -7.58 1.35
C ILE A 313 -6.27 -6.31 1.51
N CYS A 314 -5.76 -5.79 0.38
CA CYS A 314 -5.02 -4.55 0.32
C CYS A 314 -5.88 -3.45 -0.30
N LEU A 315 -5.90 -2.28 0.35
CA LEU A 315 -6.55 -1.07 -0.13
C LEU A 315 -5.44 -0.02 -0.36
N GLU A 316 -4.88 -0.05 -1.57
CA GLU A 316 -3.68 0.70 -1.93
C GLU A 316 -4.07 2.01 -2.63
N ALA A 317 -4.14 3.08 -1.86
CA ALA A 317 -4.30 4.41 -2.43
C ALA A 317 -2.98 4.85 -3.07
N GLU A 318 -3.02 5.26 -4.34
CA GLU A 318 -1.84 5.54 -5.14
C GLU A 318 -2.17 6.42 -6.36
N LEU A 319 -1.15 6.81 -7.14
CA LEU A 319 -1.36 7.32 -8.49
C LEU A 319 -1.83 6.18 -9.41
N PHE A 320 -2.31 6.52 -10.59
CA PHE A 320 -2.72 5.50 -11.55
C PHE A 320 -1.53 4.61 -11.95
N PRO A 321 -1.71 3.28 -12.04
CA PRO A 321 -0.66 2.39 -12.49
C PRO A 321 -0.25 2.69 -13.94
N ASP A 322 1.02 2.50 -14.25
CA ASP A 322 1.60 2.72 -15.59
C ASP A 322 1.31 4.10 -16.20
N ALA A 323 1.08 5.09 -15.35
CA ALA A 323 0.64 6.43 -15.77
C ALA A 323 1.64 7.13 -16.71
N VAL A 324 2.91 6.81 -16.59
CA VAL A 324 3.96 7.40 -17.47
C VAL A 324 3.74 7.08 -18.95
N HIS A 325 3.04 5.99 -19.26
CA HIS A 325 2.71 5.59 -20.63
C HIS A 325 1.36 6.11 -21.14
N HIS A 326 0.60 6.81 -20.30
CA HIS A 326 -0.76 7.25 -20.61
C HIS A 326 -0.93 8.72 -20.26
N THR A 327 -0.78 9.60 -21.26
CA THR A 327 -0.81 11.06 -21.06
C THR A 327 -2.15 11.60 -20.55
N GLN A 328 -3.24 10.84 -20.70
CA GLN A 328 -4.56 11.18 -20.17
C GLN A 328 -4.72 10.86 -18.69
N PHE A 329 -3.80 10.08 -18.10
CA PHE A 329 -3.79 9.81 -16.67
C PHE A 329 -3.13 10.95 -15.90
N PRO A 330 -3.42 11.09 -14.59
CA PRO A 330 -2.71 12.05 -13.76
C PRO A 330 -1.20 11.89 -13.86
N ASN A 331 -0.48 13.02 -13.87
CA ASN A 331 0.97 13.05 -14.03
C ASN A 331 1.67 12.27 -12.89
N SER A 332 2.61 11.40 -13.25
CA SER A 332 3.46 10.64 -12.32
C SER A 332 4.93 11.10 -12.32
N ILE A 333 5.25 12.17 -13.04
CA ILE A 333 6.60 12.73 -13.06
C ILE A 333 6.69 13.85 -12.03
N ILE A 334 7.69 13.75 -11.15
CA ILE A 334 8.06 14.80 -10.21
C ILE A 334 9.29 15.54 -10.73
N ARG A 335 9.32 16.87 -10.59
CA ARG A 335 10.40 17.74 -11.06
C ARG A 335 11.05 18.49 -9.90
N PRO A 336 12.33 18.90 -10.06
CA PRO A 336 12.99 19.73 -9.05
C PRO A 336 12.15 20.97 -8.67
N GLY A 337 12.05 21.24 -7.37
CA GLY A 337 11.29 22.35 -6.84
C GLY A 337 9.79 22.12 -6.65
N GLU A 338 9.26 21.02 -7.17
CA GLU A 338 7.87 20.66 -6.94
C GLU A 338 7.68 19.99 -5.57
N LYS A 339 6.54 20.31 -4.92
CA LYS A 339 6.07 19.60 -3.72
C LYS A 339 5.24 18.42 -4.15
N TRP A 340 5.62 17.23 -3.70
CA TRP A 340 4.83 16.03 -3.86
C TRP A 340 4.39 15.56 -2.48
N GLN A 341 3.10 15.73 -2.19
CA GLN A 341 2.53 15.45 -0.87
C GLN A 341 1.20 14.72 -1.03
N HIS A 342 1.04 13.64 -0.28
CA HIS A 342 -0.20 12.88 -0.22
C HIS A 342 -0.47 12.40 1.21
N GLN A 343 -1.73 12.05 1.45
CA GLN A 343 -2.19 11.49 2.71
C GLN A 343 -3.17 10.35 2.45
N THR A 344 -3.03 9.29 3.22
CA THR A 344 -4.03 8.23 3.33
C THR A 344 -4.37 8.02 4.80
N VAL A 345 -5.65 7.79 5.09
CA VAL A 345 -6.14 7.52 6.46
C VAL A 345 -6.89 6.21 6.43
N TYR A 346 -6.52 5.31 7.34
CA TYR A 346 -7.34 4.15 7.70
C TYR A 346 -8.01 4.45 9.03
N ARG A 347 -9.34 4.59 8.99
CA ARG A 347 -10.17 4.96 10.15
C ARG A 347 -11.01 3.77 10.59
N PHE A 348 -10.87 3.39 11.84
CA PHE A 348 -11.62 2.29 12.44
C PHE A 348 -12.84 2.82 13.23
N LEU A 349 -14.01 2.23 12.93
CA LEU A 349 -15.30 2.57 13.55
C LEU A 349 -15.85 1.40 14.36
#